data_ff14d04580805478f0353a014a69bc68
#
_entry.id   ff14d04580805478f0353a014a69bc68
#
_cell.length_a   1.000
_cell.length_b   1.000
_cell.length_c   1.000
_cell.angle_alpha   90.00
_cell.angle_beta   90.00
_cell.angle_gamma   90.00
#
_symmetry.space_group_name_H-M   'P 1'
#
loop_
_entity.id
_entity.type
_entity.pdbx_description
1 polymer ?
#
loop_
_entity_poly.entity_id
_entity_poly.type
_entity_poly.pdbx_seq_one_letter_code
_entity_poly.pdbx_strand_id
1 'polypeptide(L)'
;MEDLADKKCVPCEGGIPSFDTKEIHKYLKKVDGWDVKADDNKIYYLIKEFKFKNFLESQNFVNKVGQIAETEGHHPDIWFGWGYAKIKIFTHAIKGLHESDFVLAAKVDRIS
;
A
#
# COMPACT_ATOMS: atom_id res chain seq x y z
N MET A 1 7.03 -7.27 19.76
CA MET A 1 5.95 -7.18 18.76
C MET A 1 6.56 -7.06 17.38
N GLU A 2 6.08 -7.85 16.43
CA GLU A 2 6.59 -7.82 15.07
C GLU A 2 5.99 -6.62 14.33
N ASP A 3 6.86 -5.83 13.68
CA ASP A 3 6.39 -4.73 12.83
C ASP A 3 5.71 -5.28 11.59
N LEU A 4 4.69 -4.58 11.09
CA LEU A 4 4.02 -4.98 9.85
C LEU A 4 5.00 -5.13 8.70
N ALA A 5 6.01 -4.25 8.61
CA ALA A 5 6.99 -4.30 7.53
C ALA A 5 7.83 -5.58 7.52
N ASP A 6 7.91 -6.30 8.63
CA ASP A 6 8.64 -7.57 8.72
C ASP A 6 7.81 -8.77 8.29
N LYS A 7 6.50 -8.60 8.14
CA LYS A 7 5.61 -9.66 7.68
C LYS A 7 5.68 -9.81 6.17
N LYS A 8 5.25 -10.96 5.68
CA LYS A 8 5.09 -11.20 4.25
C LYS A 8 3.65 -10.94 3.85
N CYS A 9 3.47 -10.45 2.63
CA CYS A 9 2.13 -10.37 2.04
C CYS A 9 1.66 -11.79 1.75
N VAL A 10 0.49 -12.15 2.26
CA VAL A 10 -0.12 -13.44 1.98
C VAL A 10 -1.02 -13.24 0.76
N PRO A 11 -0.90 -14.08 -0.28
CA PRO A 11 -1.79 -13.95 -1.43
C PRO A 11 -3.25 -14.06 -0.99
N CYS A 12 -4.03 -13.04 -1.31
CA CYS A 12 -5.47 -13.06 -1.04
C CYS A 12 -6.17 -13.70 -2.22
N GLU A 13 -6.52 -14.97 -2.07
CA GLU A 13 -7.43 -15.62 -3.00
C GLU A 13 -8.85 -15.18 -2.65
N GLY A 14 -9.73 -15.16 -3.64
CA GLY A 14 -11.11 -14.81 -3.40
C GLY A 14 -11.74 -15.70 -2.34
N GLY A 15 -12.63 -15.15 -1.51
CA GLY A 15 -13.28 -15.88 -0.43
C GLY A 15 -12.93 -15.41 0.97
N ILE A 16 -11.86 -14.63 1.11
CA ILE A 16 -11.56 -13.96 2.38
C ILE A 16 -12.30 -12.63 2.38
N PRO A 17 -13.09 -12.32 3.42
CA PRO A 17 -13.79 -11.03 3.45
C PRO A 17 -12.81 -9.87 3.61
N SER A 18 -13.06 -8.78 2.89
CA SER A 18 -12.30 -7.56 3.09
C SER A 18 -12.56 -6.99 4.50
N PHE A 19 -11.61 -6.22 5.02
CA PHE A 19 -11.76 -5.59 6.32
C PHE A 19 -12.96 -4.64 6.32
N ASP A 20 -13.70 -4.64 7.44
CA ASP A 20 -14.69 -3.61 7.69
C ASP A 20 -14.00 -2.32 8.18
N THR A 21 -14.76 -1.25 8.38
CA THR A 21 -14.21 0.04 8.80
C THR A 21 -13.47 -0.04 10.13
N LYS A 22 -13.92 -0.90 11.02
CA LYS A 22 -13.31 -1.09 12.34
C LYS A 22 -11.89 -1.66 12.22
N GLU A 23 -11.73 -2.71 11.42
CA GLU A 23 -10.43 -3.33 11.16
C GLU A 23 -9.51 -2.39 10.41
N ILE A 24 -10.04 -1.65 9.43
CA ILE A 24 -9.29 -0.65 8.67
C ILE A 24 -8.70 0.40 9.63
N HIS A 25 -9.50 0.95 10.53
CA HIS A 25 -9.03 1.94 11.49
C HIS A 25 -7.98 1.38 12.44
N LYS A 26 -8.14 0.13 12.86
CA LYS A 26 -7.17 -0.55 13.71
C LYS A 26 -5.82 -0.66 13.04
N TYR A 27 -5.79 -1.10 11.79
CA TYR A 27 -4.54 -1.28 11.04
C TYR A 27 -3.95 0.04 10.56
N LEU A 28 -4.79 1.03 10.28
CA LEU A 28 -4.32 2.35 9.84
C LEU A 28 -3.41 3.01 10.86
N LYS A 29 -3.60 2.73 12.14
CA LYS A 29 -2.73 3.22 13.23
C LYS A 29 -1.33 2.60 13.21
N LYS A 30 -1.15 1.51 12.48
CA LYS A 30 0.13 0.78 12.40
C LYS A 30 0.99 1.25 11.23
N VAL A 31 0.48 2.11 10.38
CA VAL A 31 1.20 2.70 9.26
C VAL A 31 1.16 4.21 9.38
N ASP A 32 2.09 4.91 8.72
CA ASP A 32 2.27 6.35 8.90
C ASP A 32 1.92 7.11 7.64
N GLY A 33 0.99 8.06 7.76
CA GLY A 33 0.69 8.99 6.69
C GLY A 33 -0.17 8.45 5.55
N TRP A 34 -0.76 7.27 5.72
CA TRP A 34 -1.64 6.69 4.72
C TRP A 34 -3.09 7.12 4.96
N ASP A 35 -3.79 7.48 3.89
CA ASP A 35 -5.22 7.76 3.94
C ASP A 35 -5.98 6.57 3.40
N VAL A 36 -7.19 6.38 3.89
CA VAL A 36 -8.14 5.41 3.35
C VAL A 36 -9.21 6.17 2.59
N LYS A 37 -9.43 5.79 1.34
CA LYS A 37 -10.50 6.36 0.51
C LYS A 37 -11.30 5.24 -0.11
N ALA A 38 -12.46 5.57 -0.65
CA ALA A 38 -13.30 4.62 -1.38
C ALA A 38 -13.47 5.14 -2.81
N ASP A 39 -13.44 4.22 -3.77
CA ASP A 39 -13.69 4.57 -5.18
C ASP A 39 -15.19 4.63 -5.46
N ASP A 40 -15.55 4.86 -6.72
CA ASP A 40 -16.96 4.96 -7.14
C ASP A 40 -17.77 3.68 -6.90
N ASN A 41 -17.09 2.55 -6.80
CA ASN A 41 -17.69 1.25 -6.50
C ASN A 41 -17.67 0.93 -5.01
N LYS A 42 -17.33 1.89 -4.16
CA LYS A 42 -17.22 1.75 -2.69
C LYS A 42 -16.14 0.76 -2.27
N ILE A 43 -15.11 0.60 -3.09
CA ILE A 43 -13.95 -0.23 -2.76
C ILE A 43 -12.94 0.63 -2.03
N TYR A 44 -12.60 0.24 -0.79
CA TYR A 44 -11.60 0.94 0.01
C TYR A 44 -10.19 0.67 -0.49
N TYR A 45 -9.35 1.70 -0.44
CA TYR A 45 -7.94 1.60 -0.79
C TYR A 45 -7.10 2.52 0.09
N LEU A 46 -5.81 2.17 0.22
CA LEU A 46 -4.83 3.02 0.88
C LEU A 46 -4.17 3.91 -0.16
N ILE A 47 -3.89 5.16 0.20
CA ILE A 47 -3.20 6.09 -0.69
C ILE A 47 -2.26 6.98 0.10
N LYS A 48 -1.06 7.21 -0.46
CA LYS A 48 -0.08 8.11 0.13
C LYS A 48 0.75 8.75 -0.96
N GLU A 49 1.02 10.05 -0.81
CA GLU A 49 1.89 10.78 -1.71
C GLU A 49 3.22 11.07 -1.02
N PHE A 50 4.33 10.78 -1.70
CA PHE A 50 5.69 11.03 -1.24
C PHE A 50 6.30 12.16 -2.04
N LYS A 51 7.08 13.02 -1.39
CA LYS A 51 7.73 14.17 -2.04
C LYS A 51 9.23 13.96 -2.14
N PHE A 52 9.79 14.42 -3.26
CA PHE A 52 11.22 14.26 -3.56
C PHE A 52 11.78 15.55 -4.15
N LYS A 53 13.10 15.63 -4.25
CA LYS A 53 13.78 16.83 -4.74
C LYS A 53 13.69 16.99 -6.26
N ASN A 54 13.58 15.88 -6.98
CA ASN A 54 13.62 15.90 -8.44
C ASN A 54 13.01 14.61 -9.01
N PHE A 55 13.03 14.51 -10.33
CA PHE A 55 12.47 13.35 -11.02
C PHE A 55 13.25 12.06 -10.74
N LEU A 56 14.57 12.15 -10.71
CA LEU A 56 15.41 10.96 -10.49
C LEU A 56 15.16 10.33 -9.13
N GLU A 57 14.99 11.15 -8.08
CA GLU A 57 14.67 10.62 -6.75
C GLU A 57 13.31 9.94 -6.73
N SER A 58 12.31 10.55 -7.39
CA SER A 58 10.99 9.92 -7.52
C SER A 58 11.08 8.58 -8.24
N GLN A 59 11.82 8.53 -9.34
CA GLN A 59 11.99 7.31 -10.12
C GLN A 59 12.69 6.22 -9.34
N ASN A 60 13.75 6.57 -8.60
CA ASN A 60 14.47 5.60 -7.78
C ASN A 60 13.57 5.00 -6.69
N PHE A 61 12.75 5.84 -6.07
CA PHE A 61 11.78 5.37 -5.08
C PHE A 61 10.77 4.40 -5.70
N VAL A 62 10.21 4.77 -6.84
CA VAL A 62 9.22 3.93 -7.56
C VAL A 62 9.83 2.59 -7.95
N ASN A 63 11.08 2.56 -8.38
CA ASN A 63 11.78 1.32 -8.71
C ASN A 63 11.91 0.41 -7.49
N LYS A 64 12.21 0.98 -6.32
CA LYS A 64 12.28 0.19 -5.07
C LYS A 64 10.91 -0.35 -4.67
N VAL A 65 9.86 0.45 -4.79
CA VAL A 65 8.50 0.01 -4.52
C VAL A 65 8.13 -1.14 -5.46
N GLY A 66 8.48 -1.04 -6.73
CA GLY A 66 8.23 -2.10 -7.72
C GLY A 66 8.93 -3.41 -7.36
N GLN A 67 10.16 -3.35 -6.86
CA GLN A 67 10.88 -4.54 -6.43
C GLN A 67 10.22 -5.21 -5.24
N ILE A 68 9.75 -4.43 -4.28
CA ILE A 68 8.99 -4.96 -3.14
C ILE A 68 7.70 -5.62 -3.61
N ALA A 69 6.97 -4.96 -4.50
CA ALA A 69 5.71 -5.47 -5.03
C ALA A 69 5.91 -6.82 -5.73
N GLU A 70 6.96 -6.95 -6.54
CA GLU A 70 7.28 -8.21 -7.21
C GLU A 70 7.66 -9.30 -6.21
N THR A 71 8.47 -8.97 -5.22
CA THR A 71 8.91 -9.92 -4.21
C THR A 71 7.72 -10.44 -3.39
N GLU A 72 6.80 -9.55 -3.04
CA GLU A 72 5.65 -9.88 -2.20
C GLU A 72 4.45 -10.42 -2.99
N GLY A 73 4.48 -10.32 -4.32
CA GLY A 73 3.36 -10.74 -5.15
C GLY A 73 2.11 -9.89 -4.93
N HIS A 74 2.26 -8.65 -4.53
CA HIS A 74 1.16 -7.72 -4.27
C HIS A 74 1.49 -6.37 -4.90
N HIS A 75 0.71 -5.95 -5.89
CA HIS A 75 1.08 -4.88 -6.80
C HIS A 75 0.21 -3.63 -6.58
N PRO A 76 0.82 -2.51 -6.17
CA PRO A 76 0.10 -1.23 -6.05
C PRO A 76 -0.04 -0.56 -7.41
N ASP A 77 -0.93 0.42 -7.48
CA ASP A 77 -0.93 1.38 -8.58
C ASP A 77 -0.01 2.53 -8.20
N ILE A 78 0.78 2.99 -9.17
CA ILE A 78 1.81 4.00 -8.93
C ILE A 78 1.68 5.11 -9.95
N TRP A 79 1.64 6.36 -9.47
CA TRP A 79 1.79 7.56 -10.28
C TRP A 79 3.01 8.30 -9.80
N PHE A 80 3.85 8.78 -10.71
CA PHE A 80 4.99 9.58 -10.28
C PHE A 80 5.38 10.59 -11.36
N GLY A 81 6.13 11.58 -10.92
CA GLY A 81 6.63 12.62 -11.80
C GLY A 81 7.74 13.38 -11.11
N TRP A 82 8.00 14.57 -11.58
CA TRP A 82 9.04 15.39 -10.98
C TRP A 82 8.68 15.73 -9.54
N GLY A 83 9.45 15.19 -8.61
CA GLY A 83 9.34 15.55 -7.20
C GLY A 83 8.22 14.85 -6.42
N TYR A 84 7.54 13.85 -7.00
CA TYR A 84 6.49 13.14 -6.26
C TYR A 84 6.31 11.71 -6.72
N ALA A 85 5.75 10.88 -5.83
CA ALA A 85 5.23 9.57 -6.17
C ALA A 85 3.98 9.31 -5.33
N LYS A 86 2.93 8.81 -5.96
CA LYS A 86 1.67 8.48 -5.30
C LYS A 86 1.44 6.98 -5.41
N ILE A 87 1.20 6.33 -4.27
CA ILE A 87 1.05 4.88 -4.18
C ILE A 87 -0.36 4.57 -3.72
N LYS A 88 -1.07 3.72 -4.48
CA LYS A 88 -2.42 3.27 -4.16
C LYS A 88 -2.40 1.77 -3.97
N ILE A 89 -2.91 1.28 -2.84
CA ILE A 89 -2.86 -0.14 -2.48
C ILE A 89 -4.25 -0.65 -2.14
N PHE A 90 -4.66 -1.73 -2.77
CA PHE A 90 -5.83 -2.52 -2.36
C PHE A 90 -5.72 -3.91 -2.97
N THR A 91 -6.55 -4.84 -2.51
CA THR A 91 -6.54 -6.21 -3.00
C THR A 91 -7.72 -6.44 -3.94
N HIS A 92 -7.42 -6.61 -5.23
CA HIS A 92 -8.44 -6.78 -6.28
C HIS A 92 -9.34 -7.99 -6.03
N ALA A 93 -8.77 -9.11 -5.61
CA ALA A 93 -9.48 -10.37 -5.45
C ALA A 93 -10.61 -10.30 -4.42
N ILE A 94 -10.48 -9.43 -3.41
CA ILE A 94 -11.49 -9.27 -2.35
C ILE A 94 -12.20 -7.92 -2.40
N LYS A 95 -11.88 -7.09 -3.40
CA LYS A 95 -12.47 -5.76 -3.61
C LYS A 95 -12.41 -4.89 -2.36
N GLY A 96 -11.22 -4.79 -1.77
CA GLY A 96 -11.03 -4.00 -0.57
C GLY A 96 -9.67 -4.22 0.08
N LEU A 97 -9.61 -4.02 1.39
CA LEU A 97 -8.39 -4.08 2.17
C LEU A 97 -8.36 -5.31 3.07
N HIS A 98 -7.16 -5.83 3.29
CA HIS A 98 -6.85 -6.86 4.26
C HIS A 98 -5.46 -6.59 4.84
N GLU A 99 -4.97 -7.44 5.72
CA GLU A 99 -3.68 -7.24 6.39
C GLU A 99 -2.53 -7.03 5.39
N SER A 100 -2.51 -7.78 4.28
CA SER A 100 -1.43 -7.68 3.28
C SER A 100 -1.27 -6.28 2.68
N ASP A 101 -2.36 -5.53 2.55
CA ASP A 101 -2.30 -4.16 2.05
C ASP A 101 -1.54 -3.25 3.02
N PHE A 102 -1.78 -3.42 4.32
CA PHE A 102 -1.08 -2.67 5.35
C PHE A 102 0.37 -3.11 5.51
N VAL A 103 0.64 -4.40 5.30
CA VAL A 103 2.02 -4.92 5.27
C VAL A 103 2.81 -4.26 4.15
N LEU A 104 2.23 -4.19 2.94
CA LEU A 104 2.86 -3.53 1.81
C LEU A 104 3.09 -2.04 2.09
N ALA A 105 2.09 -1.36 2.65
CA ALA A 105 2.20 0.06 3.02
C ALA A 105 3.37 0.28 3.99
N ALA A 106 3.50 -0.57 5.01
CA ALA A 106 4.59 -0.48 5.98
C ALA A 106 5.96 -0.69 5.34
N LYS A 107 6.06 -1.64 4.39
CA LYS A 107 7.31 -1.89 3.66
C LYS A 107 7.69 -0.70 2.79
N VAL A 108 6.72 -0.07 2.14
CA VAL A 108 6.94 1.14 1.35
C VAL A 108 7.43 2.28 2.23
N ASP A 109 6.85 2.45 3.42
CA ASP A 109 7.29 3.48 4.37
C ASP A 109 8.73 3.27 4.81
N ARG A 110 9.15 2.02 4.98
CA ARG A 110 10.51 1.69 5.44
C ARG A 110 11.58 2.13 4.46
N ILE A 111 11.29 2.20 3.18
CA ILE A 111 12.25 2.61 2.13
C ILE A 111 12.12 4.07 1.72
N SER A 112 11.16 4.78 2.27
CA SER A 112 10.96 6.19 1.94
C SER A 112 11.95 7.11 2.64
#